data_9263affa747b1e5b6687f54f5b893634
#
_entry.id   9263affa747b1e5b6687f54f5b893634
#
_cell.length_a   1.000
_cell.length_b   1.000
_cell.length_c   1.000
_cell.angle_alpha   90.00
_cell.angle_beta   90.00
_cell.angle_gamma   90.00
#
_symmetry.space_group_name_H-M   'P 1'
#
loop_
_entity.id
_entity.type
_entity.pdbx_description
1 polymer ?
#
loop_
_entity_poly.entity_id
_entity_poly.type
_entity_poly.pdbx_seq_one_letter_code
_entity_poly.pdbx_strand_id
1 'polypeptide(L)'
;AIVFLGAGLRAASVLPVGEGKFTYKDYPPFADRPVDVHYYIPASGDVCRMPIVFVFEGADRGFTYLLKAWKQEAEKHKFMVFIPHFDLERFPLPDYQEVGVMNDKDHTIRPAEKQTPALVDKIFEYVRQSSGSERKGYMIYGHSAGGQFVQRFMLFYDSPYVEKAVIGRPGG
;
A
#
# COMPACT_ATOMS: atom_id res chain seq x y z
N ALA A 1 -45.22 1.55 7.62
CA ALA A 1 -44.12 0.72 8.15
C ALA A 1 -42.82 1.19 7.51
N ILE A 2 -41.98 1.85 8.30
CA ILE A 2 -40.66 2.31 7.84
C ILE A 2 -39.67 1.20 8.21
N VAL A 3 -39.14 0.54 7.19
CA VAL A 3 -38.08 -0.46 7.37
C VAL A 3 -36.73 0.29 7.43
N PHE A 4 -36.17 0.40 8.63
CA PHE A 4 -34.76 0.80 8.80
C PHE A 4 -33.88 -0.38 8.41
N LEU A 5 -33.28 -0.34 7.20
CA LEU A 5 -32.14 -1.17 6.89
C LEU A 5 -30.95 -0.63 7.69
N GLY A 6 -30.68 -1.25 8.83
CA GLY A 6 -29.46 -1.04 9.58
C GLY A 6 -28.27 -1.55 8.78
N ALA A 7 -27.55 -0.63 8.12
CA ALA A 7 -26.20 -0.93 7.68
C ALA A 7 -25.37 -1.16 8.95
N GLY A 8 -25.09 -2.43 9.24
CA GLY A 8 -24.22 -2.80 10.35
C GLY A 8 -22.85 -2.14 10.15
N LEU A 9 -22.55 -1.13 10.97
CA LEU A 9 -21.17 -0.65 11.12
C LEU A 9 -20.34 -1.86 11.59
N ARG A 10 -19.60 -2.47 10.66
CA ARG A 10 -18.54 -3.39 11.01
C ARG A 10 -17.55 -2.57 11.81
N ALA A 11 -17.37 -2.87 13.10
CA ALA A 11 -16.34 -2.24 13.90
C ALA A 11 -15.02 -2.36 13.14
N ALA A 12 -14.44 -1.23 12.75
CA ALA A 12 -13.14 -1.22 12.09
C ALA A 12 -12.15 -1.92 13.03
N SER A 13 -11.46 -2.95 12.54
CA SER A 13 -10.40 -3.59 13.31
C SER A 13 -9.31 -2.55 13.54
N VAL A 14 -9.11 -2.18 14.79
CA VAL A 14 -8.05 -1.23 15.15
C VAL A 14 -6.71 -1.91 14.89
N LEU A 15 -5.85 -1.31 14.07
CA LEU A 15 -4.48 -1.78 13.89
C LEU A 15 -3.70 -1.50 15.18
N PRO A 16 -3.22 -2.54 15.89
CA PRO A 16 -2.44 -2.33 17.11
C PRO A 16 -1.08 -1.68 16.81
N VAL A 17 -0.58 -0.92 17.78
CA VAL A 17 0.81 -0.42 17.77
C VAL A 17 1.80 -1.59 17.79
N GLY A 18 2.99 -1.36 17.28
CA GLY A 18 4.01 -2.38 17.11
C GLY A 18 3.99 -3.01 15.73
N GLU A 19 4.58 -4.18 15.64
CA GLU A 19 4.65 -4.96 14.41
C GLU A 19 3.40 -5.81 14.21
N GLY A 20 2.87 -5.82 13.00
CA GLY A 20 1.69 -6.60 12.67
C GLY A 20 1.52 -6.88 11.18
N LYS A 21 0.43 -7.56 10.89
CA LYS A 21 0.02 -7.91 9.53
C LYS A 21 -1.50 -7.91 9.42
N PHE A 22 -2.03 -7.49 8.28
CA PHE A 22 -3.41 -7.73 7.88
C PHE A 22 -3.46 -8.13 6.40
N THR A 23 -4.55 -8.78 5.99
CA THR A 23 -4.80 -9.12 4.58
C THR A 23 -5.88 -8.21 4.03
N TYR A 24 -5.58 -7.46 2.98
CA TYR A 24 -6.54 -6.61 2.28
C TYR A 24 -7.12 -7.31 1.05
N LYS A 25 -8.46 -7.32 0.92
CA LYS A 25 -9.19 -7.97 -0.17
C LYS A 25 -10.48 -7.25 -0.57
N ASP A 26 -10.76 -6.10 0.03
CA ASP A 26 -12.06 -5.42 -0.09
C ASP A 26 -12.12 -4.43 -1.27
N TYR A 27 -11.29 -4.63 -2.30
CA TYR A 27 -11.35 -3.86 -3.53
C TYR A 27 -11.76 -4.75 -4.71
N PRO A 28 -13.00 -4.60 -5.26
CA PRO A 28 -13.56 -5.51 -6.24
C PRO A 28 -12.69 -5.83 -7.45
N PRO A 29 -11.96 -4.86 -8.09
CA PRO A 29 -11.08 -5.17 -9.21
C PRO A 29 -9.93 -6.13 -8.88
N PHE A 30 -9.61 -6.33 -7.59
CA PHE A 30 -8.54 -7.19 -7.08
C PHE A 30 -9.01 -8.17 -6.01
N ALA A 31 -10.31 -8.44 -5.91
CA ALA A 31 -10.87 -9.29 -4.85
C ALA A 31 -10.35 -10.74 -4.88
N ASP A 32 -9.95 -11.22 -6.05
CA ASP A 32 -9.32 -12.53 -6.27
C ASP A 32 -7.81 -12.55 -5.98
N ARG A 33 -7.20 -11.38 -5.74
CA ARG A 33 -5.77 -11.20 -5.47
C ARG A 33 -5.54 -10.45 -4.15
N PRO A 34 -5.82 -11.10 -2.99
CA PRO A 34 -5.62 -10.47 -1.67
C PRO A 34 -4.15 -10.10 -1.45
N VAL A 35 -3.92 -8.99 -0.76
CA VAL A 35 -2.57 -8.49 -0.44
C VAL A 35 -2.35 -8.54 1.06
N ASP A 36 -1.31 -9.25 1.49
CA ASP A 36 -0.83 -9.19 2.87
C ASP A 36 -0.04 -7.89 3.07
N VAL A 37 -0.39 -7.12 4.07
CA VAL A 37 0.28 -5.86 4.40
C VAL A 37 0.97 -6.01 5.74
N HIS A 38 2.29 -6.06 5.72
CA HIS A 38 3.12 -6.04 6.92
C HIS A 38 3.33 -4.61 7.38
N TYR A 39 3.34 -4.36 8.69
CA TYR A 39 3.45 -2.99 9.17
C TYR A 39 4.18 -2.87 10.50
N TYR A 40 4.62 -1.65 10.78
CA TYR A 40 5.05 -1.22 12.09
C TYR A 40 4.47 0.15 12.42
N ILE A 41 3.83 0.26 13.57
CA ILE A 41 3.30 1.50 14.13
C ILE A 41 4.07 1.79 15.43
N PRO A 42 4.81 2.91 15.55
CA PRO A 42 5.51 3.27 16.79
C PRO A 42 4.58 3.30 18.00
N ALA A 43 5.06 2.77 19.13
CA ALA A 43 4.30 2.76 20.39
C ALA A 43 4.18 4.14 21.03
N SER A 44 5.09 5.06 20.71
CA SER A 44 5.10 6.41 21.22
C SER A 44 4.91 7.43 20.10
N GLY A 45 4.15 8.48 20.39
CA GLY A 45 3.80 9.54 19.44
C GLY A 45 2.29 9.57 19.13
N ASP A 46 1.89 10.52 18.32
CA ASP A 46 0.48 10.74 17.99
C ASP A 46 0.12 10.00 16.68
N VAL A 47 -0.45 8.82 16.78
CA VAL A 47 -0.88 7.98 15.65
C VAL A 47 -1.79 8.74 14.68
N CYS A 48 -2.64 9.65 15.20
CA CYS A 48 -3.53 10.43 14.33
C CYS A 48 -2.77 11.31 13.33
N ARG A 49 -1.56 11.76 13.71
CA ARG A 49 -0.75 12.71 12.93
C ARG A 49 0.52 12.11 12.33
N MET A 50 0.93 10.92 12.75
CA MET A 50 2.11 10.27 12.20
C MET A 50 2.07 10.20 10.67
N PRO A 51 3.16 10.54 9.96
CA PRO A 51 3.26 10.26 8.54
C PRO A 51 3.05 8.78 8.24
N ILE A 52 2.44 8.48 7.11
CA ILE A 52 2.26 7.11 6.61
C ILE A 52 3.21 6.90 5.43
N VAL A 53 4.02 5.85 5.50
CA VAL A 53 4.98 5.48 4.47
C VAL A 53 4.69 4.08 3.96
N PHE A 54 4.43 3.96 2.67
CA PHE A 54 4.40 2.67 1.97
C PHE A 54 5.77 2.37 1.37
N VAL A 55 6.27 1.17 1.64
CA VAL A 55 7.58 0.69 1.17
C VAL A 55 7.36 -0.49 0.24
N PHE A 56 7.91 -0.40 -0.98
CA PHE A 56 7.75 -1.42 -2.01
C PHE A 56 9.01 -2.26 -2.15
N GLU A 57 8.79 -3.57 -2.23
CA GLU A 57 9.81 -4.61 -2.22
C GLU A 57 10.64 -4.65 -3.51
N GLY A 58 11.86 -5.19 -3.42
CA GLY A 58 12.67 -5.55 -4.56
C GLY A 58 12.09 -6.73 -5.36
N ALA A 59 12.85 -7.22 -6.34
CA ALA A 59 12.42 -8.33 -7.19
C ALA A 59 12.23 -9.66 -6.44
N ASP A 60 12.92 -9.84 -5.33
CA ASP A 60 12.83 -11.00 -4.44
C ASP A 60 11.58 -11.01 -3.55
N ARG A 61 10.80 -9.93 -3.55
CA ARG A 61 9.61 -9.76 -2.69
C ARG A 61 9.92 -10.03 -1.22
N GLY A 62 11.08 -9.61 -0.76
CA GLY A 62 11.55 -9.85 0.61
C GLY A 62 11.10 -8.77 1.60
N PHE A 63 9.93 -8.89 2.23
CA PHE A 63 9.42 -7.89 3.17
C PHE A 63 10.13 -7.92 4.54
N THR A 64 10.64 -9.08 4.97
CA THR A 64 11.18 -9.26 6.33
C THR A 64 12.38 -8.35 6.63
N TYR A 65 13.33 -8.26 5.71
CA TYR A 65 14.48 -7.39 5.89
C TYR A 65 14.12 -5.92 5.78
N LEU A 66 13.17 -5.58 4.90
CA LEU A 66 12.64 -4.22 4.78
C LEU A 66 11.98 -3.78 6.07
N LEU A 67 11.07 -4.60 6.61
CA LEU A 67 10.39 -4.28 7.87
C LEU A 67 11.39 -4.08 9.01
N LYS A 68 12.40 -4.94 9.12
CA LYS A 68 13.47 -4.82 10.11
C LYS A 68 14.26 -3.50 9.97
N ALA A 69 14.61 -3.11 8.74
CA ALA A 69 15.35 -1.89 8.48
C ALA A 69 14.50 -0.64 8.76
N TRP A 70 13.27 -0.62 8.28
CA TRP A 70 12.39 0.54 8.41
C TRP A 70 11.84 0.74 9.83
N LYS A 71 11.68 -0.33 10.62
CA LYS A 71 11.19 -0.28 12.01
C LYS A 71 12.03 0.65 12.90
N GLN A 72 13.35 0.60 12.79
CA GLN A 72 14.23 1.46 13.59
C GLN A 72 14.04 2.95 13.25
N GLU A 73 13.95 3.26 11.96
CA GLU A 73 13.73 4.63 11.50
C GLU A 73 12.30 5.11 11.81
N ALA A 74 11.32 4.23 11.69
CA ALA A 74 9.93 4.51 12.06
C ALA A 74 9.81 4.88 13.55
N GLU A 75 10.46 4.11 14.43
CA GLU A 75 10.48 4.40 15.87
C GLU A 75 11.20 5.72 16.18
N LYS A 76 12.33 5.96 15.54
CA LYS A 76 13.15 7.17 15.74
C LYS A 76 12.44 8.45 15.25
N HIS A 77 11.83 8.38 14.08
CA HIS A 77 11.24 9.53 13.40
C HIS A 77 9.73 9.63 13.50
N LYS A 78 9.08 8.69 14.21
CA LYS A 78 7.65 8.68 14.49
C LYS A 78 6.77 8.74 13.24
N PHE A 79 6.96 7.77 12.36
CA PHE A 79 6.08 7.52 11.21
C PHE A 79 5.62 6.04 11.19
N MET A 80 4.48 5.80 10.60
CA MET A 80 3.96 4.44 10.38
C MET A 80 4.52 3.90 9.07
N VAL A 81 5.00 2.65 9.06
CA VAL A 81 5.48 1.99 7.85
C VAL A 81 4.57 0.82 7.50
N PHE A 82 4.23 0.71 6.22
CA PHE A 82 3.42 -0.37 5.64
C PHE A 82 4.12 -0.94 4.42
N ILE A 83 4.19 -2.27 4.35
CA ILE A 83 4.81 -3.01 3.25
C ILE A 83 3.75 -3.93 2.65
N PRO A 84 3.03 -3.49 1.61
CA PRO A 84 2.13 -4.36 0.87
C PRO A 84 2.95 -5.44 0.15
N HIS A 85 2.74 -6.70 0.52
CA HIS A 85 3.42 -7.84 -0.08
C HIS A 85 2.70 -8.26 -1.37
N PHE A 86 3.19 -7.79 -2.49
CA PHE A 86 2.74 -8.18 -3.82
C PHE A 86 3.48 -9.44 -4.27
N ASP A 87 3.06 -10.63 -3.82
CA ASP A 87 3.73 -11.87 -4.16
C ASP A 87 3.81 -12.12 -5.68
N LEU A 88 4.81 -12.90 -6.09
CA LEU A 88 5.13 -13.12 -7.51
C LEU A 88 4.04 -13.87 -8.29
N GLU A 89 3.26 -14.70 -7.62
CA GLU A 89 2.20 -15.50 -8.26
C GLU A 89 1.00 -14.63 -8.63
N ARG A 90 0.52 -13.83 -7.66
CA ARG A 90 -0.66 -12.96 -7.84
C ARG A 90 -0.35 -11.65 -8.54
N PHE A 91 0.89 -11.16 -8.39
CA PHE A 91 1.36 -9.90 -8.96
C PHE A 91 2.68 -10.10 -9.71
N PRO A 92 2.66 -10.77 -10.88
CA PRO A 92 3.84 -10.95 -11.71
C PRO A 92 4.41 -9.60 -12.18
N LEU A 93 5.52 -9.64 -12.91
CA LEU A 93 6.25 -8.43 -13.36
C LEU A 93 5.34 -7.35 -13.97
N PRO A 94 4.42 -7.66 -14.92
CA PRO A 94 3.56 -6.64 -15.51
C PRO A 94 2.65 -5.94 -14.51
N ASP A 95 2.13 -6.67 -13.52
CA ASP A 95 1.23 -6.12 -12.50
C ASP A 95 1.98 -5.37 -11.40
N TYR A 96 3.23 -5.74 -11.12
CA TYR A 96 4.04 -5.06 -10.10
C TYR A 96 4.99 -4.03 -10.70
N GLN A 97 6.07 -4.45 -11.38
CA GLN A 97 7.08 -3.51 -11.87
C GLN A 97 6.52 -2.54 -12.91
N GLU A 98 5.54 -2.97 -13.72
CA GLU A 98 4.86 -2.15 -14.72
C GLU A 98 3.50 -1.62 -14.23
N VAL A 99 3.20 -1.82 -12.94
CA VAL A 99 2.01 -1.34 -12.22
C VAL A 99 0.67 -1.71 -12.87
N GLY A 100 0.66 -2.70 -13.76
CA GLY A 100 -0.55 -3.16 -14.45
C GLY A 100 -1.16 -2.14 -15.41
N VAL A 101 -0.35 -1.27 -15.99
CA VAL A 101 -0.85 -0.22 -16.92
C VAL A 101 -1.45 -0.82 -18.19
N MET A 102 -0.84 -1.88 -18.72
CA MET A 102 -1.27 -2.48 -19.98
C MET A 102 -1.83 -3.89 -19.81
N ASN A 103 -2.71 -4.27 -20.69
CA ASN A 103 -3.13 -5.65 -20.87
C ASN A 103 -2.08 -6.40 -21.69
N ASP A 104 -1.66 -7.57 -21.21
CA ASP A 104 -0.64 -8.39 -21.88
C ASP A 104 -1.10 -8.95 -23.23
N LYS A 105 -2.43 -9.13 -23.41
CA LYS A 105 -2.99 -9.78 -24.61
C LYS A 105 -3.12 -8.85 -25.81
N ASP A 106 -3.55 -7.63 -25.59
CA ASP A 106 -3.93 -6.69 -26.66
C ASP A 106 -3.19 -5.34 -26.59
N HIS A 107 -2.30 -5.19 -25.60
CA HIS A 107 -1.53 -3.99 -25.32
C HIS A 107 -2.38 -2.72 -25.15
N THR A 108 -3.65 -2.87 -24.80
CA THR A 108 -4.51 -1.73 -24.45
C THR A 108 -4.22 -1.25 -23.03
N ILE A 109 -4.41 0.05 -22.80
CA ILE A 109 -4.25 0.61 -21.44
C ILE A 109 -5.42 0.15 -20.57
N ARG A 110 -5.11 -0.43 -19.41
CA ARG A 110 -6.13 -0.82 -18.41
C ARG A 110 -6.76 0.43 -17.80
N PRO A 111 -8.06 0.42 -17.51
CA PRO A 111 -8.69 1.47 -16.71
C PRO A 111 -7.94 1.67 -15.39
N ALA A 112 -7.86 2.92 -14.92
CA ALA A 112 -7.07 3.29 -13.75
C ALA A 112 -7.42 2.46 -12.50
N GLU A 113 -8.70 2.13 -12.30
CA GLU A 113 -9.17 1.31 -11.19
C GLU A 113 -8.71 -0.17 -11.26
N LYS A 114 -8.20 -0.61 -12.40
CA LYS A 114 -7.62 -1.96 -12.60
C LYS A 114 -6.10 -1.97 -12.60
N GLN A 115 -5.48 -0.84 -12.35
CA GLN A 115 -4.02 -0.73 -12.20
C GLN A 115 -3.64 -0.91 -10.73
N THR A 116 -2.48 -1.49 -10.46
CA THR A 116 -2.03 -1.79 -9.10
C THR A 116 -1.93 -0.55 -8.18
N PRO A 117 -1.58 0.65 -8.65
CA PRO A 117 -1.64 1.87 -7.85
C PRO A 117 -3.00 2.14 -7.20
N ALA A 118 -4.10 1.87 -7.91
CA ALA A 118 -5.44 2.05 -7.33
C ALA A 118 -5.68 1.15 -6.11
N LEU A 119 -5.13 -0.06 -6.12
CA LEU A 119 -5.17 -0.95 -4.96
C LEU A 119 -4.38 -0.38 -3.78
N VAL A 120 -3.23 0.27 -4.03
CA VAL A 120 -2.44 0.93 -2.97
C VAL A 120 -3.24 2.07 -2.33
N ASP A 121 -3.92 2.89 -3.12
CA ASP A 121 -4.80 3.94 -2.59
C ASP A 121 -5.91 3.37 -1.70
N LYS A 122 -6.50 2.23 -2.08
CA LYS A 122 -7.52 1.55 -1.27
C LYS A 122 -6.96 0.95 0.02
N ILE A 123 -5.74 0.42 -0.02
CA ILE A 123 -5.02 -0.01 1.19
C ILE A 123 -4.76 1.20 2.10
N PHE A 124 -4.40 2.36 1.56
CA PHE A 124 -4.23 3.58 2.36
C PHE A 124 -5.54 4.01 3.03
N GLU A 125 -6.66 4.03 2.31
CA GLU A 125 -7.97 4.35 2.89
C GLU A 125 -8.30 3.43 4.08
N TYR A 126 -8.05 2.12 3.92
CA TYR A 126 -8.22 1.13 4.98
C TYR A 126 -7.27 1.38 6.17
N VAL A 127 -5.98 1.59 5.90
CA VAL A 127 -4.96 1.90 6.94
C VAL A 127 -5.36 3.13 7.73
N ARG A 128 -5.73 4.22 7.05
CA ARG A 128 -6.17 5.46 7.68
C ARG A 128 -7.34 5.23 8.64
N GLN A 129 -8.36 4.53 8.17
CA GLN A 129 -9.54 4.23 8.97
C GLN A 129 -9.22 3.30 10.16
N SER A 130 -8.44 2.24 9.92
CA SER A 130 -8.15 1.20 10.91
C SER A 130 -7.11 1.62 11.94
N SER A 131 -6.23 2.59 11.63
CA SER A 131 -5.28 3.16 12.59
C SER A 131 -5.83 4.38 13.34
N GLY A 132 -6.94 4.94 12.91
CA GLY A 132 -7.45 6.22 13.42
C GLY A 132 -6.66 7.44 12.93
N SER A 133 -5.88 7.30 11.85
CA SER A 133 -5.08 8.39 11.31
C SER A 133 -5.94 9.47 10.64
N GLU A 134 -5.62 10.74 10.90
CA GLU A 134 -6.22 11.91 10.26
C GLU A 134 -5.46 12.37 9.01
N ARG A 135 -4.39 11.66 8.63
CA ARG A 135 -3.58 12.00 7.45
C ARG A 135 -4.43 12.01 6.19
N LYS A 136 -4.18 12.96 5.32
CA LYS A 136 -4.88 13.10 4.03
C LYS A 136 -4.14 12.40 2.89
N GLY A 137 -2.87 12.03 3.13
CA GLY A 137 -2.04 11.38 2.14
C GLY A 137 -0.94 10.55 2.79
N TYR A 138 -0.13 9.95 1.92
CA TYR A 138 0.97 9.06 2.29
C TYR A 138 2.21 9.31 1.43
N MET A 139 3.34 8.80 1.90
CA MET A 139 4.60 8.79 1.17
C MET A 139 4.89 7.39 0.64
N ILE A 140 5.57 7.31 -0.50
CA ILE A 140 5.97 6.04 -1.11
C ILE A 140 7.48 5.98 -1.30
N TYR A 141 8.03 4.80 -1.05
CA TYR A 141 9.43 4.47 -1.27
C TYR A 141 9.57 3.14 -1.98
N GLY A 142 10.47 3.04 -2.93
CA GLY A 142 10.85 1.78 -3.56
C GLY A 142 12.30 1.77 -4.00
N HIS A 143 12.93 0.59 -3.92
CA HIS A 143 14.29 0.36 -4.41
C HIS A 143 14.30 -0.81 -5.39
N SER A 144 15.15 -0.75 -6.43
CA SER A 144 15.22 -1.79 -7.47
C SER A 144 13.85 -2.00 -8.15
N ALA A 145 13.29 -3.20 -8.16
CA ALA A 145 11.94 -3.46 -8.70
C ALA A 145 10.86 -2.61 -8.00
N GLY A 146 10.96 -2.38 -6.68
CA GLY A 146 10.11 -1.43 -5.98
C GLY A 146 10.32 0.01 -6.43
N GLY A 147 11.55 0.37 -6.82
CA GLY A 147 11.84 1.67 -7.45
C GLY A 147 11.18 1.80 -8.82
N GLN A 148 11.14 0.73 -9.61
CA GLN A 148 10.40 0.69 -10.88
C GLN A 148 8.90 0.84 -10.65
N PHE A 149 8.37 0.15 -9.62
CA PHE A 149 6.97 0.31 -9.21
C PHE A 149 6.64 1.77 -8.90
N VAL A 150 7.41 2.41 -8.01
CA VAL A 150 7.17 3.81 -7.61
C VAL A 150 7.33 4.76 -8.79
N GLN A 151 8.32 4.57 -9.65
CA GLN A 151 8.52 5.39 -10.84
C GLN A 151 7.31 5.33 -11.77
N ARG A 152 6.82 4.13 -12.09
CA ARG A 152 5.68 3.95 -12.98
C ARG A 152 4.35 4.34 -12.33
N PHE A 153 4.23 4.13 -11.03
CA PHE A 153 3.11 4.67 -10.26
C PHE A 153 2.98 6.17 -10.50
N MET A 154 4.06 6.93 -10.31
CA MET A 154 4.06 8.39 -10.46
C MET A 154 3.90 8.85 -11.91
N LEU A 155 4.29 8.03 -12.90
CA LEU A 155 4.19 8.39 -14.31
C LEU A 155 2.80 8.12 -14.91
N PHE A 156 2.11 7.07 -14.46
CA PHE A 156 0.92 6.55 -15.13
C PHE A 156 -0.36 6.62 -14.31
N TYR A 157 -0.26 6.92 -13.01
CA TYR A 157 -1.42 6.98 -12.14
C TYR A 157 -1.45 8.27 -11.32
N ASP A 158 -2.56 8.98 -11.39
CA ASP A 158 -2.78 10.24 -10.66
C ASP A 158 -3.47 9.94 -9.32
N SER A 159 -2.65 9.62 -8.30
CA SER A 159 -3.16 9.36 -6.95
C SER A 159 -3.50 10.68 -6.25
N PRO A 160 -4.70 10.81 -5.68
CA PRO A 160 -5.06 11.98 -4.87
C PRO A 160 -4.38 11.99 -3.49
N TYR A 161 -3.63 10.93 -3.14
CA TYR A 161 -3.11 10.74 -1.78
C TYR A 161 -1.58 10.78 -1.68
N VAL A 162 -0.83 10.58 -2.78
CA VAL A 162 0.64 10.57 -2.71
C VAL A 162 1.18 11.96 -2.46
N GLU A 163 1.80 12.17 -1.28
CA GLU A 163 2.42 13.44 -0.89
C GLU A 163 3.88 13.54 -1.34
N LYS A 164 4.61 12.42 -1.30
CA LYS A 164 6.04 12.33 -1.67
C LYS A 164 6.37 10.94 -2.19
N ALA A 165 7.27 10.88 -3.16
CA ALA A 165 7.79 9.63 -3.69
C ALA A 165 9.33 9.66 -3.64
N VAL A 166 9.93 8.54 -3.24
CA VAL A 166 11.39 8.33 -3.28
C VAL A 166 11.69 7.08 -4.08
N ILE A 167 12.45 7.26 -5.14
CA ILE A 167 12.80 6.20 -6.11
C ILE A 167 14.29 5.90 -5.96
N GLY A 168 14.60 4.70 -5.45
CA GLY A 168 15.96 4.22 -5.27
C GLY A 168 16.36 3.24 -6.37
N ARG A 169 17.35 3.60 -7.22
CA ARG A 169 17.99 2.73 -8.25
C ARG A 169 16.97 1.83 -8.97
N PRO A 170 16.04 2.39 -9.76
CA PRO A 170 14.92 1.62 -10.33
C PRO A 170 15.34 0.52 -11.32
N GLY A 171 16.60 0.47 -11.70
CA GLY A 171 17.04 -0.41 -12.77
C GLY A 171 16.58 0.09 -14.16
N GLY A 172 17.28 -0.28 -15.19
CA GLY A 172 16.90 0.01 -16.59
C GLY A 172 16.01 -1.06 -17.17
#